data_17d94e405868886529b3f91b40fc2dab
#
_entry.id   17d94e405868886529b3f91b40fc2dab
#
_cell.length_a   1.000
_cell.length_b   1.000
_cell.length_c   1.000
_cell.angle_alpha   90.00
_cell.angle_beta   90.00
_cell.angle_gamma   90.00
#
_symmetry.space_group_name_H-M   'P 1'
#
loop_
_entity.id
_entity.type
_entity.pdbx_description
1 polymer ?
#
loop_
_entity_poly.entity_id
_entity_poly.type
_entity_poly.pdbx_seq_one_letter_code
_entity_poly.pdbx_strand_id
1 'polypeptide(L)'
;GFAFLQAISLSLSASLRSADKAKYPMYVSMVVNVLNIIGNYSLIFGKFGMPALGVEGAAISTSLCRFVSVVLLFVILFKKHIPSFPKELFSPFPWIELKNLLKIGIPSAGEHFSYSLSQVVITYFINMISNQALATRSYIVNIVMFTYIFALSIAQGGAILIGHLVGMKKINAAYTIGKRIMRLGTSTSVTLALLTAIFGKHILGMLTSDPWIISTGATILWVEVLLENGRALNFFGVNSLRSAGDIYFPVLVGIVVMWGVQVVGSYLLGISLGWGLVAMWIVFALDENIRGFIFIRRWNSFKWVGKGFL
;
A
#
# COMPACT_ATOMS: atom_id res chain seq x y z
N GLY A 1 7.81 -20.60 -3.38
CA GLY A 1 7.20 -20.94 -2.53
C GLY A 1 5.92 -20.71 -1.76
N PHE A 2 5.99 -20.12 -0.57
CA PHE A 2 4.87 -20.05 0.37
C PHE A 2 4.01 -18.77 0.22
N ALA A 3 3.84 -18.23 -1.01
CA ALA A 3 3.02 -17.04 -1.26
C ALA A 3 1.54 -17.23 -0.86
N PHE A 4 1.03 -18.45 -0.93
CA PHE A 4 -0.34 -18.78 -0.50
C PHE A 4 -0.57 -18.53 1.00
N LEU A 5 0.44 -18.77 1.86
CA LEU A 5 0.35 -18.46 3.29
C LEU A 5 0.17 -16.96 3.53
N GLN A 6 0.85 -16.14 2.74
CA GLN A 6 0.67 -14.69 2.81
C GLN A 6 -0.77 -14.30 2.43
N ALA A 7 -1.32 -14.88 1.37
CA ALA A 7 -2.70 -14.61 0.95
C ALA A 7 -3.71 -15.01 2.04
N ILE A 8 -3.54 -16.18 2.64
CA ILE A 8 -4.40 -16.65 3.75
C ILE A 8 -4.29 -15.71 4.95
N SER A 9 -3.08 -15.33 5.36
CA SER A 9 -2.85 -14.42 6.48
C SER A 9 -3.50 -13.05 6.25
N LEU A 10 -3.38 -12.49 5.03
CA LEU A 10 -4.02 -11.23 4.66
C LEU A 10 -5.55 -11.33 4.69
N SER A 11 -6.13 -12.42 4.19
CA SER A 11 -7.57 -12.66 4.19
C SER A 11 -8.12 -12.78 5.62
N LEU A 12 -7.48 -13.58 6.48
CA LEU A 12 -7.86 -13.73 7.88
C LEU A 12 -7.74 -12.40 8.65
N SER A 13 -6.67 -11.64 8.39
CA SER A 13 -6.47 -10.32 8.99
C SER A 13 -7.54 -9.32 8.54
N ALA A 14 -7.90 -9.34 7.26
CA ALA A 14 -8.96 -8.48 6.73
C ALA A 14 -10.32 -8.83 7.33
N SER A 15 -10.66 -10.12 7.43
CA SER A 15 -11.90 -10.60 8.06
C SER A 15 -12.01 -10.18 9.53
N LEU A 16 -10.92 -10.30 10.30
CA LEU A 16 -10.91 -9.85 11.69
C LEU A 16 -11.04 -8.33 11.82
N ARG A 17 -10.41 -7.56 10.94
CA ARG A 17 -10.54 -6.09 10.94
C ARG A 17 -11.95 -5.63 10.58
N SER A 18 -12.58 -6.25 9.59
CA SER A 18 -13.97 -5.90 9.21
C SER A 18 -15.01 -6.28 10.27
N ALA A 19 -14.67 -7.23 11.15
CA ALA A 19 -15.49 -7.60 12.31
C ALA A 19 -15.19 -6.78 13.58
N ASP A 20 -14.56 -5.60 13.46
CA ASP A 20 -14.14 -4.74 14.58
C ASP A 20 -13.13 -5.38 15.56
N LYS A 21 -12.40 -6.38 15.09
CA LYS A 21 -11.42 -7.15 15.87
C LYS A 21 -9.97 -6.87 15.45
N ALA A 22 -9.68 -5.63 15.02
CA ALA A 22 -8.37 -5.21 14.51
C ALA A 22 -7.20 -5.43 15.50
N LYS A 23 -7.47 -5.50 16.80
CA LYS A 23 -6.46 -5.77 17.84
C LYS A 23 -5.74 -7.10 17.65
N TYR A 24 -6.45 -8.15 17.20
CA TYR A 24 -5.85 -9.48 17.07
C TYR A 24 -4.82 -9.57 15.95
N PRO A 25 -5.13 -9.16 14.71
CA PRO A 25 -4.10 -9.10 13.67
C PRO A 25 -2.89 -8.23 14.04
N MET A 26 -3.11 -7.13 14.79
CA MET A 26 -2.04 -6.28 15.29
C MET A 26 -1.09 -7.06 16.23
N TYR A 27 -1.63 -7.72 17.27
CA TYR A 27 -0.80 -8.52 18.18
C TYR A 27 -0.10 -9.67 17.48
N VAL A 28 -0.78 -10.38 16.58
CA VAL A 28 -0.16 -11.45 15.78
C VAL A 28 0.99 -10.90 14.95
N SER A 29 0.81 -9.76 14.28
CA SER A 29 1.88 -9.12 13.50
C SER A 29 3.07 -8.72 14.37
N MET A 30 2.83 -8.18 15.58
CA MET A 30 3.91 -7.85 16.52
C MET A 30 4.72 -9.08 16.91
N VAL A 31 4.05 -10.15 17.34
CA VAL A 31 4.69 -11.41 17.73
C VAL A 31 5.48 -12.01 16.56
N VAL A 32 4.87 -12.08 15.38
CA VAL A 32 5.48 -12.63 14.18
C VAL A 32 6.70 -11.83 13.73
N ASN A 33 6.65 -10.47 13.83
CA ASN A 33 7.81 -9.64 13.52
C ASN A 33 8.97 -9.87 14.49
N VAL A 34 8.72 -9.97 15.78
CA VAL A 34 9.75 -10.31 16.78
C VAL A 34 10.36 -11.69 16.49
N LEU A 35 9.52 -12.69 16.22
CA LEU A 35 9.99 -14.02 15.83
C LEU A 35 10.83 -13.99 14.54
N ASN A 36 10.44 -13.16 13.57
CA ASN A 36 11.18 -13.00 12.32
C ASN A 36 12.56 -12.36 12.53
N ILE A 37 12.66 -11.35 13.40
CA ILE A 37 13.95 -10.72 13.76
C ILE A 37 14.86 -11.76 14.42
N ILE A 38 14.36 -12.51 15.41
CA ILE A 38 15.13 -13.54 16.10
C ILE A 38 15.51 -14.66 15.13
N GLY A 39 14.57 -15.14 14.31
CA GLY A 39 14.78 -16.19 13.34
C GLY A 39 15.80 -15.80 12.27
N ASN A 40 15.73 -14.57 11.76
CA ASN A 40 16.70 -14.03 10.80
C ASN A 40 18.09 -13.93 11.44
N TYR A 41 18.19 -13.39 12.67
CA TYR A 41 19.47 -13.29 13.36
C TYR A 41 20.09 -14.67 13.60
N SER A 42 19.29 -15.65 13.98
CA SER A 42 19.75 -17.02 14.25
C SER A 42 20.24 -17.74 12.99
N LEU A 43 19.40 -17.72 11.92
CA LEU A 43 19.64 -18.52 10.72
C LEU A 43 20.57 -17.82 9.70
N ILE A 44 20.62 -16.49 9.66
CA ILE A 44 21.56 -15.78 8.78
C ILE A 44 22.97 -15.89 9.32
N PHE A 45 23.16 -15.61 10.63
CA PHE A 45 24.47 -15.49 11.25
C PHE A 45 24.90 -16.76 12.02
N GLY A 46 24.11 -17.82 12.06
CA GLY A 46 24.45 -19.07 12.76
C GLY A 46 24.52 -18.90 14.28
N LYS A 47 23.65 -18.07 14.87
CA LYS A 47 23.60 -17.86 16.32
C LYS A 47 22.64 -18.85 16.99
N PHE A 48 22.74 -18.97 18.31
CA PHE A 48 21.93 -19.89 19.14
C PHE A 48 22.05 -21.38 18.72
N GLY A 49 23.20 -21.81 18.22
CA GLY A 49 23.46 -23.18 17.79
C GLY A 49 22.83 -23.57 16.44
N MET A 50 22.30 -22.60 15.69
CA MET A 50 21.77 -22.81 14.34
C MET A 50 22.88 -22.68 13.29
N PRO A 51 22.75 -23.38 12.12
CA PRO A 51 23.70 -23.21 11.02
C PRO A 51 23.61 -21.82 10.40
N ALA A 52 24.73 -21.25 9.97
CA ALA A 52 24.81 -20.00 9.24
C ALA A 52 24.39 -20.24 7.77
N LEU A 53 23.12 -20.01 7.45
CA LEU A 53 22.54 -20.27 6.12
C LEU A 53 22.47 -19.02 5.23
N GLY A 54 22.86 -17.84 5.74
CA GLY A 54 22.82 -16.60 4.96
C GLY A 54 21.41 -16.28 4.42
N VAL A 55 21.33 -16.07 3.10
CA VAL A 55 20.07 -15.72 2.42
C VAL A 55 19.01 -16.82 2.51
N GLU A 56 19.41 -18.08 2.48
CA GLU A 56 18.51 -19.22 2.64
C GLU A 56 17.89 -19.22 4.04
N GLY A 57 18.68 -18.90 5.07
CA GLY A 57 18.20 -18.76 6.44
C GLY A 57 17.13 -17.68 6.59
N ALA A 58 17.27 -16.54 5.92
CA ALA A 58 16.27 -15.48 5.86
C ALA A 58 14.97 -15.96 5.19
N ALA A 59 15.06 -16.72 4.11
CA ALA A 59 13.92 -17.28 3.41
C ALA A 59 13.14 -18.29 4.25
N ILE A 60 13.85 -19.17 4.95
CA ILE A 60 13.27 -20.17 5.87
C ILE A 60 12.57 -19.47 7.04
N SER A 61 13.26 -18.53 7.71
CA SER A 61 12.70 -17.75 8.82
C SER A 61 11.41 -17.05 8.42
N THR A 62 11.43 -16.34 7.28
CA THR A 62 10.25 -15.62 6.78
C THR A 62 9.10 -16.57 6.47
N SER A 63 9.37 -17.72 5.86
CA SER A 63 8.35 -18.72 5.51
C SER A 63 7.72 -19.33 6.77
N LEU A 64 8.53 -19.64 7.78
CA LEU A 64 8.08 -20.17 9.05
C LEU A 64 7.24 -19.15 9.82
N CYS A 65 7.65 -17.89 9.82
CA CYS A 65 6.89 -16.79 10.42
C CYS A 65 5.54 -16.56 9.75
N ARG A 66 5.46 -16.70 8.42
CA ARG A 66 4.17 -16.66 7.70
C ARG A 66 3.25 -17.81 8.10
N PHE A 67 3.80 -19.01 8.24
CA PHE A 67 3.03 -20.17 8.73
C PHE A 67 2.50 -19.92 10.14
N VAL A 68 3.36 -19.48 11.06
CA VAL A 68 2.96 -19.14 12.44
C VAL A 68 1.86 -18.07 12.45
N SER A 69 1.97 -17.02 11.59
CA SER A 69 0.94 -15.99 11.43
C SER A 69 -0.41 -16.58 11.06
N VAL A 70 -0.45 -17.48 10.08
CA VAL A 70 -1.68 -18.16 9.65
C VAL A 70 -2.28 -18.97 10.79
N VAL A 71 -1.46 -19.78 11.47
CA VAL A 71 -1.92 -20.63 12.60
C VAL A 71 -2.51 -19.78 13.72
N LEU A 72 -1.81 -18.70 14.13
CA LEU A 72 -2.27 -17.83 15.20
C LEU A 72 -3.59 -17.14 14.85
N LEU A 73 -3.69 -16.59 13.63
CA LEU A 73 -4.92 -15.94 13.17
C LEU A 73 -6.08 -16.93 13.07
N PHE A 74 -5.82 -18.14 12.60
CA PHE A 74 -6.80 -19.21 12.50
C PHE A 74 -7.32 -19.62 13.88
N VAL A 75 -6.41 -19.85 14.84
CA VAL A 75 -6.76 -20.20 16.23
C VAL A 75 -7.59 -19.09 16.86
N ILE A 76 -7.23 -17.82 16.66
CA ILE A 76 -7.99 -16.69 17.20
C ILE A 76 -9.38 -16.63 16.60
N LEU A 77 -9.49 -16.79 15.27
CA LEU A 77 -10.76 -16.76 14.57
C LEU A 77 -11.72 -17.84 15.09
N PHE A 78 -11.24 -19.10 15.17
CA PHE A 78 -12.09 -20.23 15.56
C PHE A 78 -12.36 -20.32 17.06
N LYS A 79 -11.37 -20.05 17.93
CA LYS A 79 -11.60 -20.11 19.39
C LYS A 79 -12.43 -18.95 19.94
N LYS A 80 -12.39 -17.76 19.32
CA LYS A 80 -13.01 -16.56 19.90
C LYS A 80 -14.20 -16.03 19.11
N HIS A 81 -14.35 -16.36 17.83
CA HIS A 81 -15.30 -15.68 16.97
C HIS A 81 -16.21 -16.58 16.15
N ILE A 82 -15.80 -17.82 15.88
CA ILE A 82 -16.59 -18.80 15.17
C ILE A 82 -16.57 -20.10 15.99
N PRO A 83 -17.53 -20.30 16.90
CA PRO A 83 -17.53 -21.44 17.84
C PRO A 83 -17.73 -22.80 17.15
N SER A 84 -18.27 -22.83 15.94
CA SER A 84 -18.35 -24.04 15.11
C SER A 84 -18.01 -23.71 13.66
N PHE A 85 -17.23 -24.58 13.01
CA PHE A 85 -16.98 -24.45 11.58
C PHE A 85 -18.30 -24.73 10.84
N PRO A 86 -18.88 -23.73 10.16
CA PRO A 86 -20.20 -23.88 9.55
C PRO A 86 -20.07 -24.73 8.27
N LYS A 87 -20.03 -26.07 8.43
CA LYS A 87 -19.96 -27.00 7.30
C LYS A 87 -21.11 -26.78 6.31
N GLU A 88 -22.26 -26.32 6.80
CA GLU A 88 -23.45 -25.98 6.03
C GLU A 88 -23.24 -24.83 5.04
N LEU A 89 -22.32 -23.90 5.31
CA LEU A 89 -21.97 -22.83 4.37
C LEU A 89 -21.18 -23.31 3.14
N PHE A 90 -20.67 -24.53 3.15
CA PHE A 90 -19.93 -25.11 2.04
C PHE A 90 -20.70 -26.18 1.27
N SER A 91 -21.93 -26.50 1.70
CA SER A 91 -22.78 -27.46 1.00
C SER A 91 -24.24 -26.95 0.96
N PRO A 92 -24.74 -26.43 -0.17
CA PRO A 92 -24.05 -26.27 -1.45
C PRO A 92 -22.97 -25.17 -1.43
N PHE A 93 -21.97 -25.28 -2.33
CA PHE A 93 -20.87 -24.31 -2.41
C PHE A 93 -21.43 -22.90 -2.75
N PRO A 94 -20.99 -21.83 -2.04
CA PRO A 94 -21.55 -20.48 -2.17
C PRO A 94 -21.02 -19.76 -3.43
N TRP A 95 -21.50 -20.19 -4.61
CA TRP A 95 -21.06 -19.65 -5.89
C TRP A 95 -21.40 -18.17 -6.08
N ILE A 96 -22.50 -17.70 -5.49
CA ILE A 96 -22.93 -16.29 -5.60
C ILE A 96 -21.95 -15.39 -4.88
N GLU A 97 -21.56 -15.74 -3.66
CA GLU A 97 -20.61 -15.03 -2.85
C GLU A 97 -19.21 -15.02 -3.50
N LEU A 98 -18.78 -16.18 -4.02
CA LEU A 98 -17.52 -16.27 -4.76
C LEU A 98 -17.54 -15.35 -6.00
N LYS A 99 -18.62 -15.35 -6.78
CA LYS A 99 -18.76 -14.49 -7.95
C LYS A 99 -18.70 -13.00 -7.57
N ASN A 100 -19.33 -12.62 -6.47
CA ASN A 100 -19.28 -11.25 -5.95
C ASN A 100 -17.85 -10.86 -5.51
N LEU A 101 -17.15 -11.75 -4.82
CA LEU A 101 -15.75 -11.55 -4.44
C LEU A 101 -14.84 -11.42 -5.67
N LEU A 102 -15.01 -12.27 -6.68
CA LEU A 102 -14.23 -12.22 -7.92
C LEU A 102 -14.51 -10.94 -8.71
N LYS A 103 -15.74 -10.47 -8.72
CA LYS A 103 -16.14 -9.20 -9.37
C LYS A 103 -15.42 -7.99 -8.78
N ILE A 104 -15.03 -8.06 -7.50
CA ILE A 104 -14.21 -7.05 -6.82
C ILE A 104 -12.71 -7.35 -7.00
N GLY A 105 -12.34 -8.61 -6.81
CA GLY A 105 -10.95 -9.05 -6.75
C GLY A 105 -10.22 -8.97 -8.08
N ILE A 106 -10.87 -9.37 -9.18
CA ILE A 106 -10.23 -9.40 -10.50
C ILE A 106 -9.82 -7.99 -10.97
N PRO A 107 -10.70 -6.96 -10.94
CA PRO A 107 -10.30 -5.59 -11.29
C PRO A 107 -9.18 -5.05 -10.40
N SER A 108 -9.24 -5.31 -9.10
CA SER A 108 -8.22 -4.87 -8.14
C SER A 108 -6.88 -5.58 -8.37
N ALA A 109 -6.90 -6.88 -8.67
CA ALA A 109 -5.69 -7.63 -9.03
C ALA A 109 -5.09 -7.12 -10.35
N GLY A 110 -5.93 -6.83 -11.36
CA GLY A 110 -5.52 -6.22 -12.62
C GLY A 110 -4.82 -4.87 -12.45
N GLU A 111 -5.35 -4.03 -11.55
CA GLU A 111 -4.72 -2.75 -11.22
C GLU A 111 -3.35 -2.95 -10.53
N HIS A 112 -3.24 -3.86 -9.56
CA HIS A 112 -1.96 -4.17 -8.92
C HIS A 112 -0.94 -4.74 -9.89
N PHE A 113 -1.37 -5.59 -10.81
CA PHE A 113 -0.51 -6.12 -11.87
C PHE A 113 -0.03 -5.00 -12.80
N SER A 114 -0.96 -4.13 -13.24
CA SER A 114 -0.66 -2.96 -14.06
C SER A 114 0.32 -2.00 -13.37
N TYR A 115 0.13 -1.77 -12.06
CA TYR A 115 1.06 -0.98 -11.24
C TYR A 115 2.45 -1.63 -11.19
N SER A 116 2.54 -2.92 -10.94
CA SER A 116 3.83 -3.62 -10.90
C SER A 116 4.56 -3.53 -12.24
N LEU A 117 3.82 -3.69 -13.34
CA LEU A 117 4.38 -3.56 -14.69
C LEU A 117 4.88 -2.13 -14.96
N SER A 118 4.11 -1.10 -14.59
CA SER A 118 4.53 0.29 -14.73
C SER A 118 5.82 0.59 -13.95
N GLN A 119 5.96 0.03 -12.73
CA GLN A 119 7.17 0.21 -11.92
C GLN A 119 8.40 -0.47 -12.55
N VAL A 120 8.23 -1.59 -13.25
CA VAL A 120 9.31 -2.23 -14.01
C VAL A 120 9.74 -1.32 -15.17
N VAL A 121 8.79 -0.79 -15.93
CA VAL A 121 9.08 0.13 -17.06
C VAL A 121 9.77 1.41 -16.57
N ILE A 122 9.28 2.00 -15.48
CA ILE A 122 9.91 3.20 -14.89
C ILE A 122 11.33 2.89 -14.38
N THR A 123 11.53 1.71 -13.78
CA THR A 123 12.87 1.30 -13.33
C THR A 123 13.82 1.17 -14.52
N TYR A 124 13.35 0.60 -15.62
CA TYR A 124 14.11 0.53 -16.88
C TYR A 124 14.49 1.93 -17.37
N PHE A 125 13.56 2.89 -17.41
CA PHE A 125 13.86 4.27 -17.81
C PHE A 125 14.92 4.92 -16.87
N ILE A 126 14.80 4.73 -15.57
CA ILE A 126 15.79 5.28 -14.61
C ILE A 126 17.16 4.66 -14.82
N ASN A 127 17.23 3.36 -15.13
CA ASN A 127 18.48 2.69 -15.44
C ASN A 127 19.15 3.24 -16.71
N MET A 128 18.36 3.71 -17.69
CA MET A 128 18.88 4.41 -18.87
C MET A 128 19.54 5.75 -18.55
N ILE A 129 19.19 6.40 -17.44
CA ILE A 129 19.79 7.68 -17.03
C ILE A 129 21.18 7.44 -16.47
N SER A 130 21.30 6.68 -15.37
CA SER A 130 22.58 6.30 -14.76
C SER A 130 22.38 5.32 -13.60
N ASN A 131 23.46 4.62 -13.21
CA ASN A 131 23.50 3.81 -12.00
C ASN A 131 23.26 4.64 -10.72
N GLN A 132 23.75 5.88 -10.70
CA GLN A 132 23.53 6.81 -9.59
C GLN A 132 22.03 7.18 -9.44
N ALA A 133 21.32 7.36 -10.58
CA ALA A 133 19.88 7.60 -10.57
C ALA A 133 19.11 6.41 -9.97
N LEU A 134 19.49 5.19 -10.33
CA LEU A 134 18.90 3.97 -9.80
C LEU A 134 19.13 3.82 -8.30
N ALA A 135 20.36 4.09 -7.83
CA ALA A 135 20.73 4.10 -6.41
C ALA A 135 19.95 5.17 -5.65
N THR A 136 19.87 6.40 -6.20
CA THR A 136 19.07 7.50 -5.61
C THR A 136 17.62 7.10 -5.43
N ARG A 137 16.99 6.51 -6.48
CA ARG A 137 15.62 5.99 -6.37
C ARG A 137 15.47 5.00 -5.22
N SER A 138 16.42 4.08 -5.07
CA SER A 138 16.37 3.06 -4.02
C SER A 138 16.38 3.70 -2.63
N TYR A 139 17.27 4.68 -2.40
CA TYR A 139 17.32 5.40 -1.13
C TYR A 139 16.01 6.19 -0.88
N ILE A 140 15.53 6.94 -1.87
CA ILE A 140 14.32 7.74 -1.74
C ILE A 140 13.11 6.87 -1.43
N VAL A 141 12.90 5.75 -2.15
CA VAL A 141 11.77 4.84 -1.90
C VAL A 141 11.79 4.29 -0.48
N ASN A 142 12.97 3.94 0.05
CA ASN A 142 13.09 3.47 1.44
C ASN A 142 12.77 4.56 2.47
N ILE A 143 13.24 5.79 2.25
CA ILE A 143 12.94 6.93 3.14
C ILE A 143 11.45 7.24 3.12
N VAL A 144 10.87 7.36 1.94
CA VAL A 144 9.47 7.75 1.73
C VAL A 144 8.50 6.68 2.21
N MET A 145 8.91 5.41 2.27
CA MET A 145 8.09 4.34 2.84
C MET A 145 7.61 4.70 4.26
N PHE A 146 8.43 5.35 5.06
CA PHE A 146 8.04 5.78 6.41
C PHE A 146 7.02 6.92 6.41
N THR A 147 6.95 7.73 5.36
CA THR A 147 5.97 8.82 5.26
C THR A 147 4.60 8.32 4.82
N TYR A 148 4.52 7.57 3.73
CA TYR A 148 3.22 7.17 3.17
C TYR A 148 2.51 6.05 3.95
N ILE A 149 3.22 5.26 4.76
CA ILE A 149 2.59 4.16 5.52
C ILE A 149 1.54 4.67 6.52
N PHE A 150 1.72 5.88 7.06
CA PHE A 150 0.74 6.50 7.95
C PHE A 150 -0.52 6.90 7.17
N ALA A 151 -0.38 7.56 6.02
CA ALA A 151 -1.53 7.91 5.17
C ALA A 151 -2.30 6.66 4.71
N LEU A 152 -1.58 5.63 4.30
CA LEU A 152 -2.17 4.34 3.90
C LEU A 152 -2.95 3.69 5.06
N SER A 153 -2.37 3.68 6.27
CA SER A 153 -3.00 3.11 7.45
C SER A 153 -4.27 3.87 7.85
N ILE A 154 -4.23 5.20 7.79
CA ILE A 154 -5.39 6.07 8.05
C ILE A 154 -6.48 5.83 7.01
N ALA A 155 -6.11 5.74 5.72
CA ALA A 155 -7.06 5.47 4.64
C ALA A 155 -7.71 4.08 4.77
N GLN A 156 -6.94 3.04 5.10
CA GLN A 156 -7.46 1.68 5.30
C GLN A 156 -8.38 1.58 6.53
N GLY A 157 -8.00 2.18 7.66
CA GLY A 157 -8.85 2.23 8.85
C GLY A 157 -10.14 3.00 8.57
N GLY A 158 -10.03 4.12 7.87
CA GLY A 158 -11.17 4.93 7.45
C GLY A 158 -12.12 4.21 6.50
N ALA A 159 -11.61 3.40 5.60
CA ALA A 159 -12.40 2.61 4.67
C ALA A 159 -13.35 1.64 5.41
N ILE A 160 -12.90 1.04 6.50
CA ILE A 160 -13.74 0.15 7.33
C ILE A 160 -14.91 0.94 7.93
N LEU A 161 -14.65 2.12 8.52
CA LEU A 161 -15.68 2.98 9.08
C LEU A 161 -16.68 3.44 8.02
N ILE A 162 -16.19 3.83 6.84
CA ILE A 162 -17.03 4.23 5.71
C ILE A 162 -17.91 3.06 5.25
N GLY A 163 -17.33 1.86 5.11
CA GLY A 163 -18.06 0.65 4.75
C GLY A 163 -19.21 0.35 5.71
N HIS A 164 -18.97 0.42 7.03
CA HIS A 164 -20.00 0.23 8.05
C HIS A 164 -21.10 1.31 7.96
N LEU A 165 -20.75 2.58 7.78
CA LEU A 165 -21.71 3.66 7.67
C LEU A 165 -22.57 3.55 6.40
N VAL A 166 -21.97 3.14 5.29
CA VAL A 166 -22.68 2.88 4.02
C VAL A 166 -23.63 1.70 4.19
N GLY A 167 -23.19 0.60 4.82
CA GLY A 167 -24.03 -0.55 5.13
C GLY A 167 -25.22 -0.20 6.03
N MET A 168 -25.04 0.73 6.98
CA MET A 168 -26.11 1.28 7.81
C MET A 168 -26.97 2.33 7.09
N LYS A 169 -26.76 2.60 5.79
CA LYS A 169 -27.42 3.66 5.00
C LYS A 169 -27.21 5.09 5.54
N LYS A 170 -26.19 5.32 6.39
CA LYS A 170 -25.85 6.64 6.95
C LYS A 170 -24.91 7.41 6.03
N ILE A 171 -25.39 7.75 4.83
CA ILE A 171 -24.57 8.32 3.75
C ILE A 171 -23.91 9.66 4.13
N ASN A 172 -24.64 10.57 4.78
CA ASN A 172 -24.09 11.86 5.21
C ASN A 172 -22.98 11.70 6.26
N ALA A 173 -23.13 10.73 7.17
CA ALA A 173 -22.10 10.42 8.13
C ALA A 173 -20.86 9.84 7.46
N ALA A 174 -21.02 8.92 6.50
CA ALA A 174 -19.93 8.37 5.70
C ALA A 174 -19.18 9.47 4.94
N TYR A 175 -19.89 10.41 4.32
CA TYR A 175 -19.31 11.56 3.63
C TYR A 175 -18.47 12.44 4.57
N THR A 176 -19.02 12.80 5.73
CA THR A 176 -18.36 13.66 6.72
C THR A 176 -17.12 13.00 7.32
N ILE A 177 -17.23 11.73 7.70
CA ILE A 177 -16.11 10.93 8.20
C ILE A 177 -15.04 10.80 7.12
N GLY A 178 -15.42 10.52 5.89
CA GLY A 178 -14.49 10.45 4.76
C GLY A 178 -13.67 11.72 4.60
N LYS A 179 -14.31 12.90 4.64
CA LYS A 179 -13.58 14.18 4.60
C LYS A 179 -12.63 14.39 5.79
N ARG A 180 -13.01 13.92 6.97
CA ARG A 180 -12.15 14.01 8.16
C ARG A 180 -10.91 13.13 8.02
N ILE A 181 -11.10 11.89 7.56
CA ILE A 181 -10.01 10.92 7.31
C ILE A 181 -9.06 11.45 6.23
N MET A 182 -9.62 12.00 5.14
CA MET A 182 -8.84 12.63 4.07
C MET A 182 -7.94 13.75 4.61
N ARG A 183 -8.49 14.70 5.36
CA ARG A 183 -7.70 15.79 5.94
C ARG A 183 -6.62 15.27 6.89
N LEU A 184 -6.97 14.33 7.77
CA LEU A 184 -6.03 13.74 8.72
C LEU A 184 -4.90 13.01 7.99
N GLY A 185 -5.21 12.16 7.02
CA GLY A 185 -4.21 11.43 6.23
C GLY A 185 -3.30 12.36 5.44
N THR A 186 -3.87 13.36 4.76
CA THR A 186 -3.10 14.33 3.99
C THR A 186 -2.21 15.19 4.87
N SER A 187 -2.74 15.75 5.98
CA SER A 187 -1.93 16.58 6.88
C SER A 187 -0.78 15.78 7.50
N THR A 188 -1.03 14.55 7.95
CA THR A 188 0.01 13.68 8.51
C THR A 188 1.10 13.37 7.48
N SER A 189 0.71 12.96 6.27
CA SER A 189 1.66 12.61 5.20
C SER A 189 2.50 13.81 4.77
N VAL A 190 1.88 14.95 4.52
CA VAL A 190 2.57 16.18 4.12
C VAL A 190 3.52 16.67 5.22
N THR A 191 3.09 16.61 6.50
CA THR A 191 3.97 17.00 7.62
C THR A 191 5.21 16.10 7.70
N LEU A 192 5.04 14.78 7.57
CA LEU A 192 6.16 13.83 7.57
C LEU A 192 7.05 14.04 6.35
N ALA A 193 6.49 14.28 5.16
CA ALA A 193 7.25 14.57 3.95
C ALA A 193 8.05 15.89 4.09
N LEU A 194 7.48 16.92 4.68
CA LEU A 194 8.20 18.17 4.98
C LEU A 194 9.38 17.93 5.92
N LEU A 195 9.18 17.15 6.99
CA LEU A 195 10.27 16.79 7.89
C LEU A 195 11.37 16.02 7.16
N THR A 196 11.02 15.03 6.35
CA THR A 196 12.02 14.30 5.55
C THR A 196 12.72 15.17 4.52
N ALA A 197 12.05 16.15 3.92
CA ALA A 197 12.66 17.10 2.98
C ALA A 197 13.66 18.04 3.69
N ILE A 198 13.29 18.59 4.85
CA ILE A 198 14.15 19.48 5.64
C ILE A 198 15.44 18.77 6.07
N PHE A 199 15.31 17.54 6.58
CA PHE A 199 16.45 16.75 7.03
C PHE A 199 17.05 15.88 5.91
N GLY A 200 16.56 15.98 4.69
CA GLY A 200 16.89 15.08 3.58
C GLY A 200 18.39 14.93 3.30
N LYS A 201 19.14 16.04 3.28
CA LYS A 201 20.61 15.99 3.09
C LYS A 201 21.31 15.20 4.20
N HIS A 202 20.89 15.38 5.46
CA HIS A 202 21.48 14.67 6.60
C HIS A 202 21.13 13.17 6.53
N ILE A 203 19.87 12.84 6.26
CA ILE A 203 19.41 11.44 6.14
C ILE A 203 20.15 10.73 5.00
N LEU A 204 20.27 11.36 3.84
CA LEU A 204 20.99 10.79 2.71
C LEU A 204 22.49 10.68 2.98
N GLY A 205 23.10 11.68 3.65
CA GLY A 205 24.50 11.65 4.05
C GLY A 205 24.87 10.53 5.05
N MET A 206 23.89 10.00 5.81
CA MET A 206 24.08 8.79 6.63
C MET A 206 24.07 7.50 5.79
N LEU A 207 23.46 7.52 4.61
CA LEU A 207 23.26 6.34 3.76
C LEU A 207 24.34 6.23 2.66
N THR A 208 24.89 7.36 2.22
CA THR A 208 25.87 7.41 1.13
C THR A 208 26.81 8.62 1.26
N SER A 209 28.02 8.49 0.71
CA SER A 209 28.99 9.59 0.60
C SER A 209 29.02 10.23 -0.80
N ASP A 210 28.18 9.77 -1.75
CA ASP A 210 28.15 10.30 -3.11
C ASP A 210 27.43 11.66 -3.14
N PRO A 211 28.14 12.77 -3.49
CA PRO A 211 27.56 14.12 -3.47
C PRO A 211 26.41 14.29 -4.46
N TRP A 212 26.44 13.60 -5.60
CA TRP A 212 25.38 13.67 -6.60
C TRP A 212 24.08 13.05 -6.08
N ILE A 213 24.19 11.87 -5.43
CA ILE A 213 23.05 11.19 -4.82
C ILE A 213 22.43 12.04 -3.71
N ILE A 214 23.28 12.65 -2.87
CA ILE A 214 22.81 13.50 -1.76
C ILE A 214 22.09 14.76 -2.30
N SER A 215 22.68 15.45 -3.28
CA SER A 215 22.10 16.70 -3.83
C SER A 215 20.83 16.43 -4.61
N THR A 216 20.87 15.46 -5.52
CA THR A 216 19.69 15.08 -6.34
C THR A 216 18.57 14.48 -5.48
N GLY A 217 18.93 13.61 -4.54
CA GLY A 217 17.96 13.01 -3.63
C GLY A 217 17.31 14.04 -2.71
N ALA A 218 18.05 15.02 -2.20
CA ALA A 218 17.49 16.11 -1.40
C ALA A 218 16.50 16.96 -2.23
N THR A 219 16.80 17.23 -3.49
CA THR A 219 15.87 17.94 -4.41
C THR A 219 14.60 17.11 -4.62
N ILE A 220 14.73 15.80 -4.82
CA ILE A 220 13.60 14.88 -4.98
C ILE A 220 12.73 14.86 -3.72
N LEU A 221 13.29 14.88 -2.52
CA LEU A 221 12.52 14.90 -1.28
C LEU A 221 11.65 16.16 -1.14
N TRP A 222 12.04 17.30 -1.72
CA TRP A 222 11.17 18.46 -1.82
C TRP A 222 10.01 18.27 -2.81
N VAL A 223 10.26 17.61 -3.94
CA VAL A 223 9.18 17.22 -4.88
C VAL A 223 8.24 16.21 -4.23
N GLU A 224 8.78 15.32 -3.38
CA GLU A 224 8.01 14.32 -2.66
C GLU A 224 6.94 14.93 -1.72
N VAL A 225 7.15 16.15 -1.22
CA VAL A 225 6.10 16.85 -0.44
C VAL A 225 4.83 17.05 -1.27
N LEU A 226 4.97 17.44 -2.52
CA LEU A 226 3.84 17.59 -3.45
C LEU A 226 3.26 16.22 -3.83
N LEU A 227 4.12 15.23 -4.01
CA LEU A 227 3.72 13.86 -4.33
C LEU A 227 2.91 13.23 -3.21
N GLU A 228 3.36 13.38 -1.96
CA GLU A 228 2.68 12.84 -0.78
C GLU A 228 1.30 13.44 -0.54
N ASN A 229 1.11 14.72 -0.88
CA ASN A 229 -0.22 15.32 -0.90
C ASN A 229 -1.16 14.54 -1.84
N GLY A 230 -0.76 14.35 -3.08
CA GLY A 230 -1.54 13.59 -4.08
C GLY A 230 -1.73 12.12 -3.67
N ARG A 231 -0.67 11.47 -3.18
CA ARG A 231 -0.69 10.07 -2.74
C ARG A 231 -1.67 9.83 -1.58
N ALA A 232 -1.69 10.71 -0.58
CA ALA A 232 -2.63 10.62 0.52
C ALA A 232 -4.09 10.76 0.04
N LEU A 233 -4.35 11.71 -0.88
CA LEU A 233 -5.65 11.89 -1.51
C LEU A 233 -6.06 10.69 -2.36
N ASN A 234 -5.13 10.09 -3.09
CA ASN A 234 -5.33 8.88 -3.87
C ASN A 234 -5.66 7.68 -2.95
N PHE A 235 -4.88 7.44 -1.90
CA PHE A 235 -5.16 6.37 -0.93
C PHE A 235 -6.55 6.52 -0.29
N PHE A 236 -6.91 7.73 0.13
CA PHE A 236 -8.24 8.03 0.62
C PHE A 236 -9.30 7.69 -0.45
N GLY A 237 -9.14 8.20 -1.67
CA GLY A 237 -10.12 8.05 -2.74
C GLY A 237 -10.34 6.59 -3.11
N VAL A 238 -9.27 5.84 -3.38
CA VAL A 238 -9.34 4.42 -3.75
C VAL A 238 -10.01 3.60 -2.64
N ASN A 239 -9.53 3.75 -1.39
CA ASN A 239 -10.04 2.95 -0.27
C ASN A 239 -11.50 3.29 0.06
N SER A 240 -11.86 4.58 0.07
CA SER A 240 -13.22 5.02 0.39
C SER A 240 -14.24 4.66 -0.69
N LEU A 241 -13.90 4.87 -1.98
CA LEU A 241 -14.79 4.53 -3.10
C LEU A 241 -15.01 3.02 -3.18
N ARG A 242 -13.96 2.22 -3.00
CA ARG A 242 -14.08 0.76 -2.99
C ARG A 242 -14.93 0.25 -1.83
N SER A 243 -14.74 0.78 -0.62
CA SER A 243 -15.54 0.36 0.52
C SER A 243 -17.00 0.81 0.42
N ALA A 244 -17.30 1.85 -0.37
CA ALA A 244 -18.65 2.28 -0.73
C ALA A 244 -19.25 1.51 -1.92
N GLY A 245 -18.50 0.57 -2.53
CA GLY A 245 -18.95 -0.26 -3.65
C GLY A 245 -18.59 0.28 -5.04
N ASP A 246 -18.01 1.46 -5.17
CA ASP A 246 -17.59 2.04 -6.46
C ASP A 246 -16.16 1.57 -6.81
N ILE A 247 -16.05 0.34 -7.33
CA ILE A 247 -14.78 -0.36 -7.53
C ILE A 247 -14.17 -0.05 -8.89
N TYR A 248 -14.97 -0.07 -9.94
CA TYR A 248 -14.47 0.06 -11.32
C TYR A 248 -13.90 1.44 -11.63
N PHE A 249 -14.51 2.49 -11.05
CA PHE A 249 -14.07 3.85 -11.32
C PHE A 249 -12.62 4.12 -10.86
N PRO A 250 -12.21 3.85 -9.60
CA PRO A 250 -10.83 4.05 -9.19
C PRO A 250 -9.84 3.15 -9.93
N VAL A 251 -10.21 1.92 -10.29
CA VAL A 251 -9.35 1.02 -11.08
C VAL A 251 -9.08 1.60 -12.47
N LEU A 252 -10.13 2.03 -13.18
CA LEU A 252 -10.00 2.57 -14.53
C LEU A 252 -9.18 3.86 -14.54
N VAL A 253 -9.51 4.79 -13.65
CA VAL A 253 -8.76 6.05 -13.50
C VAL A 253 -7.30 5.78 -13.10
N GLY A 254 -7.08 4.84 -12.16
CA GLY A 254 -5.75 4.44 -11.73
C GLY A 254 -4.89 3.97 -12.90
N ILE A 255 -5.39 3.04 -13.70
CA ILE A 255 -4.64 2.50 -14.85
C ILE A 255 -4.41 3.57 -15.94
N VAL A 256 -5.46 4.30 -16.33
CA VAL A 256 -5.37 5.29 -17.42
C VAL A 256 -4.40 6.43 -17.07
N VAL A 257 -4.51 6.99 -15.86
CA VAL A 257 -3.64 8.12 -15.47
C VAL A 257 -2.20 7.63 -15.25
N MET A 258 -2.01 6.47 -14.60
CA MET A 258 -0.68 5.90 -14.40
C MET A 258 0.07 5.66 -15.72
N TRP A 259 -0.56 5.05 -16.73
CA TRP A 259 0.10 4.83 -18.01
C TRP A 259 0.20 6.12 -18.84
N GLY A 260 -0.86 6.91 -18.89
CA GLY A 260 -0.92 8.14 -19.70
C GLY A 260 -0.07 9.29 -19.14
N VAL A 261 -0.01 9.45 -17.82
CA VAL A 261 0.76 10.53 -17.19
C VAL A 261 2.10 10.00 -16.67
N GLN A 262 2.07 9.02 -15.76
CA GLN A 262 3.28 8.59 -15.06
C GLN A 262 4.30 7.93 -16.00
N VAL A 263 3.90 6.93 -16.79
CA VAL A 263 4.82 6.20 -17.66
C VAL A 263 5.22 7.04 -18.88
N VAL A 264 4.25 7.57 -19.61
CA VAL A 264 4.52 8.40 -20.81
C VAL A 264 5.26 9.69 -20.43
N GLY A 265 4.82 10.38 -19.39
CA GLY A 265 5.48 11.60 -18.91
C GLY A 265 6.91 11.34 -18.42
N SER A 266 7.17 10.21 -17.75
CA SER A 266 8.53 9.82 -17.34
C SER A 266 9.45 9.60 -18.53
N TYR A 267 8.97 8.95 -19.59
CA TYR A 267 9.73 8.79 -20.82
C TYR A 267 10.02 10.15 -21.50
N LEU A 268 8.98 10.95 -21.67
CA LEU A 268 9.11 12.24 -22.37
C LEU A 268 10.03 13.22 -21.63
N LEU A 269 9.75 13.48 -20.34
CA LEU A 269 10.51 14.49 -19.58
C LEU A 269 11.84 13.92 -19.07
N GLY A 270 11.84 12.68 -18.58
CA GLY A 270 13.03 12.06 -17.99
C GLY A 270 14.08 11.67 -19.02
N ILE A 271 13.66 11.04 -20.12
CA ILE A 271 14.55 10.45 -21.13
C ILE A 271 14.64 11.33 -22.38
N SER A 272 13.51 11.58 -23.06
CA SER A 272 13.51 12.23 -24.37
C SER A 272 14.00 13.69 -24.30
N LEU A 273 13.58 14.45 -23.29
CA LEU A 273 14.06 15.82 -23.03
C LEU A 273 15.32 15.88 -22.18
N GLY A 274 15.78 14.75 -21.64
CA GLY A 274 17.02 14.68 -20.84
C GLY A 274 16.98 15.39 -19.49
N TRP A 275 15.78 15.69 -18.95
CA TRP A 275 15.66 16.40 -17.64
C TRP A 275 15.93 15.48 -16.45
N GLY A 276 16.09 14.18 -16.69
CA GLY A 276 16.59 13.21 -15.73
C GLY A 276 15.61 12.84 -14.61
N LEU A 277 16.18 12.36 -13.49
CA LEU A 277 15.43 11.73 -12.39
C LEU A 277 14.46 12.69 -11.68
N VAL A 278 14.84 13.95 -11.49
CA VAL A 278 13.99 14.93 -10.79
C VAL A 278 12.70 15.20 -11.57
N ALA A 279 12.80 15.30 -12.91
CA ALA A 279 11.64 15.47 -13.75
C ALA A 279 10.68 14.29 -13.69
N MET A 280 11.20 13.06 -13.59
CA MET A 280 10.36 11.89 -13.40
C MET A 280 9.58 11.95 -12.08
N TRP A 281 10.19 12.46 -11.00
CA TRP A 281 9.49 12.66 -9.72
C TRP A 281 8.41 13.73 -9.78
N ILE A 282 8.63 14.80 -10.55
CA ILE A 282 7.58 15.80 -10.83
C ILE A 282 6.40 15.15 -11.55
N VAL A 283 6.67 14.27 -12.52
CA VAL A 283 5.63 13.50 -13.21
C VAL A 283 4.87 12.59 -12.26
N PHE A 284 5.57 11.92 -11.33
CA PHE A 284 4.91 11.09 -10.30
C PHE A 284 4.02 11.94 -9.39
N ALA A 285 4.48 13.13 -9.00
CA ALA A 285 3.66 14.06 -8.23
C ALA A 285 2.42 14.52 -9.01
N LEU A 286 2.55 14.81 -10.30
CA LEU A 286 1.40 15.16 -11.16
C LEU A 286 0.40 14.00 -11.26
N ASP A 287 0.86 12.78 -11.52
CA ASP A 287 0.02 11.58 -11.58
C ASP A 287 -0.80 11.38 -10.30
N GLU A 288 -0.15 11.40 -9.14
CA GLU A 288 -0.82 11.20 -7.85
C GLU A 288 -1.83 12.31 -7.54
N ASN A 289 -1.49 13.58 -7.83
CA ASN A 289 -2.40 14.71 -7.59
C ASN A 289 -3.60 14.68 -8.56
N ILE A 290 -3.40 14.34 -9.85
CA ILE A 290 -4.49 14.20 -10.82
C ILE A 290 -5.47 13.11 -10.34
N ARG A 291 -4.97 11.93 -9.98
CA ARG A 291 -5.81 10.84 -9.46
C ARG A 291 -6.52 11.26 -8.18
N GLY A 292 -5.79 11.85 -7.23
CA GLY A 292 -6.35 12.34 -5.98
C GLY A 292 -7.49 13.35 -6.21
N PHE A 293 -7.28 14.33 -7.10
CA PHE A 293 -8.31 15.31 -7.47
C PHE A 293 -9.55 14.66 -8.09
N ILE A 294 -9.37 13.73 -9.03
CA ILE A 294 -10.47 13.00 -9.68
C ILE A 294 -11.29 12.23 -8.64
N PHE A 295 -10.63 11.56 -7.68
CA PHE A 295 -11.30 10.78 -6.65
C PHE A 295 -12.04 11.67 -5.63
N ILE A 296 -11.47 12.81 -5.25
CA ILE A 296 -12.17 13.79 -4.40
C ILE A 296 -13.42 14.32 -5.10
N ARG A 297 -13.29 14.67 -6.38
CA ARG A 297 -14.45 15.12 -7.18
C ARG A 297 -15.52 14.04 -7.25
N ARG A 298 -15.11 12.77 -7.44
CA ARG A 298 -16.02 11.63 -7.41
C ARG A 298 -16.71 11.47 -6.06
N TRP A 299 -15.95 11.58 -4.97
CA TRP A 299 -16.49 11.51 -3.60
C TRP A 299 -17.50 12.61 -3.33
N ASN A 300 -17.15 13.86 -3.66
CA ASN A 300 -18.02 15.02 -3.46
C ASN A 300 -19.29 15.01 -4.34
N SER A 301 -19.27 14.31 -5.46
CA SER A 301 -20.44 14.20 -6.35
C SER A 301 -21.48 13.19 -5.90
N PHE A 302 -21.24 12.44 -4.83
CA PHE A 302 -22.11 11.36 -4.34
C PHE A 302 -22.42 10.26 -5.37
N LYS A 303 -21.72 10.21 -6.51
CA LYS A 303 -21.93 9.20 -7.57
C LYS A 303 -21.52 7.78 -7.15
N TRP A 304 -20.95 7.62 -5.99
CA TRP A 304 -20.61 6.34 -5.34
C TRP A 304 -21.81 5.74 -4.58
N VAL A 305 -22.82 6.56 -4.26
CA VAL A 305 -24.01 6.10 -3.52
C VAL A 305 -24.83 5.15 -4.37
N GLY A 306 -25.29 4.04 -3.77
CA GLY A 306 -26.10 3.02 -4.45
C GLY A 306 -25.31 2.06 -5.36
N LYS A 307 -23.97 2.10 -5.32
CA LYS A 307 -23.12 1.15 -6.06
C LYS A 307 -22.71 -0.08 -5.26
N GLY A 308 -23.03 -0.13 -3.97
CA GLY A 308 -22.80 -1.27 -3.10
C GLY A 308 -23.57 -2.50 -3.55
N PHE A 309 -23.14 -3.67 -3.08
CA PHE A 309 -23.75 -4.97 -3.38
C PHE A 309 -24.99 -5.27 -2.52
N LEU A 310 -25.49 -4.31 -1.76
CA LEU A 310 -26.67 -4.40 -0.89
C LEU A 310 -27.89 -3.76 -1.56
#